data_735f8dd591238bf1d7c842bfbb6b5ae2
#
_entry.id   735f8dd591238bf1d7c842bfbb6b5ae2
#
_cell.length_a   1.000
_cell.length_b   1.000
_cell.length_c   1.000
_cell.angle_alpha   90.00
_cell.angle_beta   90.00
_cell.angle_gamma   90.00
#
_symmetry.space_group_name_H-M   'P 1'
#
loop_
_entity.id
_entity.type
_entity.pdbx_description
1 polymer ?
#
loop_
_entity_poly.entity_id
_entity_poly.type
_entity_poly.pdbx_seq_one_letter_code
_entity_poly.pdbx_strand_id
1 'polypeptide(L)'
;MAPIAGKYVLESSENFDEFMKALGVGMMLRKLGQTSKPTVELIDNNGEWNLKTTTTLKTTELKFKLGQEVDESTFDGRDCKTVFTLEGDKLIQVQNATKGKSAKYTREFTDSQMIMLSECDGVVSKRIYKRQ
;
A
#
# COMPACT_ATOMS: atom_id res chain seq x y z
N MET A 1 -20.83 -7.21 -0.53
CA MET A 1 -19.55 -6.59 -0.83
C MET A 1 -19.07 -5.78 0.36
N ALA A 2 -17.84 -6.02 0.82
CA ALA A 2 -17.31 -5.31 1.98
C ALA A 2 -16.98 -3.85 1.61
N PRO A 3 -17.20 -2.89 2.52
CA PRO A 3 -16.79 -1.51 2.26
C PRO A 3 -15.26 -1.40 2.19
N ILE A 4 -14.79 -0.56 1.28
CA ILE A 4 -13.36 -0.29 1.13
C ILE A 4 -12.92 0.79 2.11
N ALA A 5 -13.73 1.84 2.26
CA ALA A 5 -13.45 2.89 3.23
C ALA A 5 -13.41 2.30 4.64
N GLY A 6 -12.42 2.70 5.42
CA GLY A 6 -12.27 2.21 6.78
C GLY A 6 -10.83 2.35 7.27
N LYS A 7 -10.62 1.87 8.48
CA LYS A 7 -9.34 1.91 9.16
C LYS A 7 -8.85 0.49 9.45
N TYR A 8 -7.58 0.25 9.21
CA TYR A 8 -6.99 -1.09 9.27
C TYR A 8 -5.65 -1.04 9.97
N VAL A 9 -5.37 -2.06 10.80
CA VAL A 9 -4.09 -2.18 11.51
C VAL A 9 -3.41 -3.47 11.11
N LEU A 10 -2.12 -3.42 10.82
CA LEU A 10 -1.35 -4.60 10.41
C LEU A 10 -1.42 -5.67 11.49
N GLU A 11 -1.76 -6.90 11.07
CA GLU A 11 -1.86 -8.07 11.94
C GLU A 11 -0.75 -9.09 11.66
N SER A 12 -0.49 -9.37 10.38
CA SER A 12 0.55 -10.32 9.99
C SER A 12 1.20 -9.95 8.66
N SER A 13 2.39 -10.48 8.43
CA SER A 13 3.20 -10.13 7.28
C SER A 13 4.03 -11.34 6.84
N GLU A 14 4.02 -11.64 5.54
CA GLU A 14 4.81 -12.71 4.94
C GLU A 14 5.66 -12.14 3.80
N ASN A 15 6.94 -12.48 3.79
CA ASN A 15 7.89 -12.16 2.71
C ASN A 15 8.07 -10.66 2.45
N PHE A 16 7.80 -9.83 3.45
CA PHE A 16 7.87 -8.37 3.27
C PHE A 16 9.31 -7.87 3.14
N ASP A 17 10.25 -8.48 3.85
CA ASP A 17 11.67 -8.11 3.72
C ASP A 17 12.20 -8.35 2.31
N GLU A 18 11.85 -9.49 1.71
CA GLU A 18 12.26 -9.81 0.34
C GLU A 18 11.64 -8.84 -0.67
N PHE A 19 10.38 -8.45 -0.46
CA PHE A 19 9.73 -7.44 -1.29
C PHE A 19 10.46 -6.10 -1.19
N MET A 20 10.79 -5.66 0.03
CA MET A 20 11.52 -4.41 0.24
C MET A 20 12.91 -4.45 -0.40
N LYS A 21 13.59 -5.59 -0.34
CA LYS A 21 14.86 -5.77 -1.05
C LYS A 21 14.69 -5.61 -2.55
N ALA A 22 13.65 -6.20 -3.11
CA ALA A 22 13.35 -6.07 -4.54
C ALA A 22 13.12 -4.61 -4.92
N LEU A 23 12.50 -3.82 -4.05
CA LEU A 23 12.33 -2.38 -4.26
C LEU A 23 13.64 -1.59 -4.16
N GLY A 24 14.68 -2.17 -3.61
CA GLY A 24 15.95 -1.47 -3.37
C GLY A 24 16.03 -0.76 -2.04
N VAL A 25 15.16 -1.10 -1.09
CA VAL A 25 15.14 -0.49 0.25
C VAL A 25 16.35 -0.95 1.06
N GLY A 26 17.07 0.00 1.68
CA GLY A 26 18.23 -0.30 2.50
C GLY A 26 17.90 -1.01 3.82
N MET A 27 18.92 -1.58 4.44
CA MET A 27 18.78 -2.43 5.62
C MET A 27 18.06 -1.72 6.80
N MET A 28 18.36 -0.45 7.04
CA MET A 28 17.77 0.28 8.17
C MET A 28 16.26 0.46 7.98
N LEU A 29 15.83 0.88 6.80
CA LEU A 29 14.41 1.02 6.50
C LEU A 29 13.70 -0.32 6.49
N ARG A 30 14.36 -1.39 6.04
CA ARG A 30 13.78 -2.73 6.08
C ARG A 30 13.54 -3.19 7.50
N LYS A 31 14.48 -2.94 8.42
CA LYS A 31 14.28 -3.26 9.85
C LYS A 31 13.08 -2.52 10.43
N LEU A 32 12.96 -1.23 10.13
CA LEU A 32 11.82 -0.43 10.56
C LEU A 32 10.51 -0.97 9.99
N GLY A 33 10.52 -1.36 8.70
CA GLY A 33 9.35 -1.95 8.06
C GLY A 33 8.91 -3.27 8.69
N GLN A 34 9.87 -4.09 9.13
CA GLN A 34 9.56 -5.38 9.77
C GLN A 34 9.01 -5.23 11.19
N THR A 35 9.43 -4.21 11.91
CA THR A 35 9.01 -3.99 13.31
C THR A 35 7.82 -3.06 13.43
N SER A 36 7.50 -2.30 12.40
CA SER A 36 6.39 -1.35 12.41
C SER A 36 5.06 -2.07 12.19
N LYS A 37 4.02 -1.61 12.89
CA LYS A 37 2.64 -2.03 12.68
C LYS A 37 1.85 -0.84 12.14
N PRO A 38 1.90 -0.56 10.85
CA PRO A 38 1.21 0.59 10.32
C PRO A 38 -0.31 0.50 10.44
N THR A 39 -0.92 1.66 10.59
CA THR A 39 -2.36 1.83 10.46
C THR A 39 -2.63 2.43 9.10
N VAL A 40 -3.57 1.86 8.38
CA VAL A 40 -3.99 2.34 7.06
C VAL A 40 -5.42 2.81 7.15
N GLU A 41 -5.70 3.99 6.64
CA GLU A 41 -7.06 4.52 6.58
C GLU A 41 -7.37 4.90 5.13
N LEU A 42 -8.51 4.40 4.63
CA LEU A 42 -9.04 4.75 3.32
C LEU A 42 -10.31 5.58 3.52
N ILE A 43 -10.28 6.80 3.01
CA ILE A 43 -11.37 7.76 3.16
C ILE A 43 -11.88 8.10 1.76
N ASP A 44 -13.20 7.99 1.57
CA ASP A 44 -13.86 8.35 0.32
C ASP A 44 -14.63 9.67 0.51
N ASN A 45 -14.20 10.71 -0.21
CA ASN A 45 -14.85 12.02 -0.22
C ASN A 45 -15.51 12.23 -1.59
N ASN A 46 -16.65 11.56 -1.82
CA ASN A 46 -17.41 11.69 -3.08
C ASN A 46 -16.57 11.36 -4.31
N GLY A 47 -15.81 10.27 -4.25
CA GLY A 47 -14.96 9.80 -5.36
C GLY A 47 -13.52 10.30 -5.33
N GLU A 48 -13.21 11.26 -4.46
CA GLU A 48 -11.82 11.62 -4.18
C GLU A 48 -11.37 10.86 -2.94
N TRP A 49 -10.48 9.90 -3.15
CA TRP A 49 -9.99 9.03 -2.11
C TRP A 49 -8.74 9.58 -1.44
N ASN A 50 -8.58 9.27 -0.16
CA ASN A 50 -7.34 9.53 0.57
C ASN A 50 -6.85 8.24 1.20
N LEU A 51 -5.64 7.82 0.85
CA LEU A 51 -4.95 6.69 1.46
C LEU A 51 -3.95 7.24 2.46
N LYS A 52 -4.26 7.07 3.74
CA LYS A 52 -3.42 7.55 4.83
C LYS A 52 -2.75 6.37 5.53
N THR A 53 -1.43 6.39 5.59
CA THR A 53 -0.65 5.37 6.28
C THR A 53 0.12 6.00 7.42
N THR A 54 -0.10 5.52 8.63
CA THR A 54 0.54 6.02 9.84
C THR A 54 1.46 4.96 10.43
N THR A 55 2.72 5.32 10.63
CA THR A 55 3.70 4.51 11.34
C THR A 55 4.21 5.31 12.52
N THR A 56 5.06 4.71 13.37
CA THR A 56 5.67 5.42 14.49
C THR A 56 6.61 6.54 14.04
N LEU A 57 7.12 6.45 12.82
CA LEU A 57 8.06 7.44 12.27
C LEU A 57 7.39 8.52 11.46
N LYS A 58 6.35 8.19 10.72
CA LYS A 58 5.84 9.07 9.70
C LYS A 58 4.39 8.76 9.36
N THR A 59 3.65 9.80 8.98
CA THR A 59 2.33 9.67 8.38
C THR A 59 2.44 10.11 6.93
N THR A 60 1.96 9.27 6.01
CA THR A 60 1.89 9.60 4.59
C THR A 60 0.43 9.64 4.13
N GLU A 61 0.14 10.49 3.18
CA GLU A 61 -1.19 10.60 2.58
C GLU A 61 -1.05 10.68 1.07
N LEU A 62 -1.92 9.94 0.38
CA LEU A 62 -2.00 10.00 -1.08
C LEU A 62 -3.47 10.17 -1.47
N LYS A 63 -3.77 11.28 -2.14
CA LYS A 63 -5.10 11.54 -2.67
C LYS A 63 -5.16 11.08 -4.11
N PHE A 64 -6.23 10.40 -4.46
CA PHE A 64 -6.39 9.86 -5.81
C PHE A 64 -7.86 9.76 -6.20
N LYS A 65 -8.09 9.66 -7.50
CA LYS A 65 -9.38 9.29 -8.08
C LYS A 65 -9.17 8.02 -8.89
N LEU A 66 -10.16 7.12 -8.85
CA LEU A 66 -10.05 5.85 -9.57
C LEU A 66 -9.84 6.09 -11.07
N GLY A 67 -8.87 5.38 -11.65
CA GLY A 67 -8.55 5.44 -13.06
C GLY A 67 -7.74 6.65 -13.48
N GLN A 68 -7.40 7.56 -12.58
CA GLN A 68 -6.61 8.76 -12.89
C GLN A 68 -5.19 8.63 -12.35
N GLU A 69 -4.21 8.96 -13.19
CA GLU A 69 -2.82 8.95 -12.80
C GLU A 69 -2.51 10.10 -11.84
N VAL A 70 -1.79 9.80 -10.77
CA VAL A 70 -1.31 10.79 -9.80
C VAL A 70 0.18 10.61 -9.58
N ASP A 71 0.85 11.70 -9.18
CA ASP A 71 2.25 11.65 -8.78
C ASP A 71 2.34 11.16 -7.34
N GLU A 72 3.20 10.16 -7.11
CA GLU A 72 3.43 9.63 -5.78
C GLU A 72 4.91 9.63 -5.45
N SER A 73 5.27 10.27 -4.32
CA SER A 73 6.59 10.13 -3.71
C SER A 73 6.46 9.11 -2.59
N THR A 74 7.10 7.95 -2.75
CA THR A 74 6.93 6.85 -1.81
C THR A 74 7.75 7.04 -0.55
N PHE A 75 7.39 6.30 0.50
CA PHE A 75 8.10 6.34 1.78
C PHE A 75 9.58 6.00 1.61
N ASP A 76 9.91 5.09 0.69
CA ASP A 76 11.28 4.64 0.43
C ASP A 76 12.03 5.51 -0.60
N GLY A 77 11.44 6.62 -1.04
CA GLY A 77 12.14 7.61 -1.88
C GLY A 77 12.04 7.37 -3.38
N ARG A 78 11.09 6.56 -3.84
CA ARG A 78 10.84 6.41 -5.27
C ARG A 78 9.84 7.48 -5.74
N ASP A 79 9.95 7.87 -7.00
CA ASP A 79 8.98 8.75 -7.64
C ASP A 79 8.21 7.95 -8.68
N CYS A 80 6.90 7.94 -8.58
CA CYS A 80 6.03 7.10 -9.39
C CYS A 80 4.88 7.86 -10.02
N LYS A 81 4.46 7.40 -11.19
CA LYS A 81 3.15 7.71 -11.74
C LYS A 81 2.24 6.56 -11.34
N THR A 82 1.24 6.84 -10.54
CA THR A 82 0.43 5.82 -9.86
C THR A 82 -1.02 5.89 -10.31
N VAL A 83 -1.61 4.72 -10.55
CA VAL A 83 -3.04 4.60 -10.91
C VAL A 83 -3.69 3.58 -9.97
N PHE A 84 -4.86 3.94 -9.45
CA PHE A 84 -5.70 3.06 -8.66
C PHE A 84 -6.93 2.65 -9.44
N THR A 85 -7.25 1.36 -9.45
CA THR A 85 -8.45 0.83 -10.08
C THR A 85 -9.17 -0.13 -9.13
N LEU A 86 -10.49 -0.31 -9.34
CA LEU A 86 -11.29 -1.27 -8.60
C LEU A 86 -11.66 -2.45 -9.48
N GLU A 87 -11.48 -3.67 -8.97
CA GLU A 87 -11.95 -4.91 -9.59
C GLU A 87 -12.67 -5.74 -8.51
N GLY A 88 -13.99 -5.65 -8.48
CA GLY A 88 -14.78 -6.32 -7.44
C GLY A 88 -14.41 -5.79 -6.06
N ASP A 89 -13.98 -6.69 -5.16
CA ASP A 89 -13.55 -6.36 -3.80
C ASP A 89 -12.08 -5.95 -3.71
N LYS A 90 -11.42 -5.71 -4.85
CA LYS A 90 -9.99 -5.43 -4.90
C LYS A 90 -9.70 -4.01 -5.35
N LEU A 91 -8.87 -3.32 -4.58
CA LEU A 91 -8.28 -2.03 -4.97
C LEU A 91 -6.87 -2.29 -5.44
N ILE A 92 -6.61 -2.02 -6.71
CA ILE A 92 -5.31 -2.27 -7.34
C ILE A 92 -4.59 -0.96 -7.53
N GLN A 93 -3.34 -0.90 -7.04
CA GLN A 93 -2.47 0.26 -7.17
C GLN A 93 -1.26 -0.15 -8.02
N VAL A 94 -1.07 0.51 -9.16
CA VAL A 94 0.10 0.29 -10.01
C VAL A 94 0.99 1.51 -9.92
N GLN A 95 2.21 1.31 -9.43
CA GLN A 95 3.25 2.34 -9.35
C GLN A 95 4.20 2.17 -10.52
N ASN A 96 4.14 3.08 -11.48
CA ASN A 96 5.09 3.12 -12.59
C ASN A 96 6.20 4.10 -12.21
N ALA A 97 7.36 3.57 -11.84
CA ALA A 97 8.44 4.40 -11.34
C ALA A 97 9.09 5.21 -12.45
N THR A 98 9.26 6.51 -12.21
CA THR A 98 10.13 7.36 -13.01
C THR A 98 11.53 7.41 -12.41
N LYS A 99 11.63 7.04 -11.14
CA LYS A 99 12.88 6.88 -10.41
C LYS A 99 12.73 5.69 -9.46
N GLY A 100 13.57 4.67 -9.62
CA GLY A 100 13.53 3.45 -8.83
C GLY A 100 12.77 2.33 -9.50
N LYS A 101 12.33 1.36 -8.73
CA LYS A 101 11.60 0.19 -9.20
C LYS A 101 10.10 0.42 -9.20
N SER A 102 9.42 -0.21 -10.17
CA SER A 102 7.96 -0.22 -10.22
C SER A 102 7.41 -1.33 -9.34
N ALA A 103 6.20 -1.13 -8.82
CA ALA A 103 5.54 -2.11 -7.96
C ALA A 103 4.04 -2.11 -8.21
N LYS A 104 3.40 -3.20 -7.78
CA LYS A 104 1.94 -3.35 -7.86
C LYS A 104 1.44 -3.84 -6.51
N TYR A 105 0.36 -3.23 -6.05
CA TYR A 105 -0.31 -3.63 -4.81
C TYR A 105 -1.75 -4.00 -5.10
N THR A 106 -2.18 -5.14 -4.60
CA THR A 106 -3.56 -5.58 -4.70
C THR A 106 -4.11 -5.71 -3.29
N ARG A 107 -5.13 -4.90 -2.96
CA ARG A 107 -5.77 -4.94 -1.65
C ARG A 107 -7.15 -5.53 -1.81
N GLU A 108 -7.40 -6.65 -1.13
CA GLU A 108 -8.69 -7.31 -1.11
C GLU A 108 -9.37 -7.06 0.23
N PHE A 109 -10.64 -6.62 0.18
CA PHE A 109 -11.38 -6.22 1.38
C PHE A 109 -12.44 -7.25 1.71
N THR A 110 -12.46 -7.64 2.99
CA THR A 110 -13.50 -8.49 3.57
C THR A 110 -14.17 -7.72 4.71
N ASP A 111 -15.17 -8.31 5.35
CA ASP A 111 -15.84 -7.66 6.48
C ASP A 111 -14.89 -7.39 7.64
N SER A 112 -13.84 -8.19 7.80
CA SER A 112 -12.93 -8.12 8.95
C SER A 112 -11.50 -7.74 8.61
N GLN A 113 -11.11 -7.77 7.33
CA GLN A 113 -9.70 -7.66 6.94
C GLN A 113 -9.49 -6.89 5.64
N MET A 114 -8.27 -6.37 5.50
CA MET A 114 -7.70 -5.96 4.22
C MET A 114 -6.47 -6.84 3.97
N ILE A 115 -6.49 -7.59 2.89
CA ILE A 115 -5.38 -8.47 2.51
C ILE A 115 -4.61 -7.80 1.38
N MET A 116 -3.34 -7.47 1.61
CA MET A 116 -2.52 -6.76 0.64
C MET A 116 -1.43 -7.66 0.07
N LEU A 117 -1.44 -7.83 -1.25
CA LEU A 117 -0.35 -8.44 -2.00
C LEU A 117 0.49 -7.33 -2.61
N SER A 118 1.79 -7.37 -2.36
CA SER A 118 2.76 -6.39 -2.87
C SER A 118 3.74 -7.11 -3.78
N GLU A 119 3.94 -6.61 -4.99
CA GLU A 119 4.72 -7.28 -6.03
C GLU A 119 5.77 -6.35 -6.64
N CYS A 120 7.00 -6.84 -6.71
CA CYS A 120 8.10 -6.15 -7.39
C CYS A 120 9.10 -7.18 -7.90
N ASP A 121 9.45 -7.12 -9.19
CA ASP A 121 10.45 -8.01 -9.82
C ASP A 121 10.20 -9.50 -9.53
N GLY A 122 8.93 -9.94 -9.56
CA GLY A 122 8.55 -11.33 -9.32
C GLY A 122 8.51 -11.73 -7.84
N VAL A 123 8.86 -10.84 -6.93
CA VAL A 123 8.77 -11.08 -5.49
C VAL A 123 7.40 -10.62 -5.01
N VAL A 124 6.70 -11.49 -4.26
CA VAL A 124 5.37 -11.20 -3.73
C VAL A 124 5.38 -11.27 -2.22
N SER A 125 4.85 -10.25 -1.58
CA SER A 125 4.61 -10.20 -0.13
C SER A 125 3.12 -10.16 0.16
N LYS A 126 2.69 -10.88 1.21
CA LYS A 126 1.30 -10.85 1.67
C LYS A 126 1.25 -10.25 3.07
N ARG A 127 0.43 -9.22 3.22
CA ARG A 127 0.22 -8.59 4.52
C ARG A 127 -1.28 -8.55 4.83
N ILE A 128 -1.63 -8.91 6.05
CA ILE A 128 -3.02 -8.95 6.50
C ILE A 128 -3.22 -7.85 7.53
N TYR A 129 -4.22 -7.00 7.28
CA TYR A 129 -4.62 -5.91 8.16
C TYR A 129 -5.99 -6.21 8.73
N LYS A 130 -6.16 -5.96 10.01
CA LYS A 130 -7.46 -6.12 10.70
C LYS A 130 -8.24 -4.83 10.62
N ARG A 131 -9.50 -4.92 10.20
CA ARG A 131 -10.42 -3.78 10.18
C ARG A 131 -10.76 -3.36 11.62
N GLN A 132 -10.73 -2.07 11.83
CA GLN A 132 -11.04 -1.48 13.14
C GLN A 132 -12.49 -1.07 13.27
#